data_b72d91c13d6371d12ccadc1187c71cda
#
_entry.id   b72d91c13d6371d12ccadc1187c71cda
#
_cell.length_a   1.000
_cell.length_b   1.000
_cell.length_c   1.000
_cell.angle_alpha   90.00
_cell.angle_beta   90.00
_cell.angle_gamma   90.00
#
_symmetry.space_group_name_H-M   'P 1'
#
loop_
_entity.id
_entity.type
_entity.pdbx_description
1 polymer ?
#
loop_
_entity_poly.entity_id
_entity_poly.type
_entity_poly.pdbx_seq_one_letter_code
_entity_poly.pdbx_strand_id
1 'polypeptide(L)' 'MALTPSATRYLLAIYQLSDGGHAVRSVDVAQELSVARASVVKMLHRLVADGLIQKEYYGNIQLTP' A
#
# COMPACT_ATOMS: atom_id res chain seq x y z
N MET A 1 2.17 -18.34 2.48
CA MET A 1 3.21 -17.30 2.55
C MET A 1 2.95 -16.41 3.75
N ALA A 2 3.97 -16.22 4.58
CA ALA A 2 3.82 -15.40 5.79
C ALA A 2 4.05 -13.93 5.47
N LEU A 3 3.14 -13.08 5.93
CA LEU A 3 3.32 -11.63 5.83
C LEU A 3 4.23 -11.16 6.96
N THR A 4 5.15 -10.26 6.63
CA THR A 4 5.94 -9.61 7.67
C THR A 4 5.05 -8.61 8.42
N PRO A 5 5.39 -8.24 9.67
CA PRO A 5 4.64 -7.21 10.38
C PRO A 5 4.59 -5.89 9.61
N SER A 6 5.67 -5.52 8.92
CA SER A 6 5.69 -4.31 8.10
C SER A 6 4.70 -4.39 6.95
N ALA A 7 4.67 -5.51 6.23
CA ALA A 7 3.73 -5.69 5.13
C ALA A 7 2.29 -5.61 5.63
N THR A 8 2.00 -6.21 6.78
CA THR A 8 0.67 -6.17 7.37
C THR A 8 0.25 -4.74 7.69
N ARG A 9 1.15 -3.93 8.25
CA ARG A 9 0.87 -2.52 8.55
C ARG A 9 0.54 -1.73 7.29
N TYR A 10 1.30 -1.98 6.22
CA TYR A 10 1.06 -1.29 4.96
C TYR A 10 -0.30 -1.68 4.35
N LEU A 11 -0.62 -2.97 4.37
CA LEU A 11 -1.91 -3.44 3.85
C LEU A 11 -3.07 -2.86 4.65
N LEU A 12 -2.95 -2.81 5.97
CA LEU A 12 -3.98 -2.23 6.82
C LEU A 12 -4.15 -0.73 6.54
N ALA A 13 -3.05 -0.01 6.38
CA ALA A 13 -3.11 1.42 6.07
C ALA A 13 -3.81 1.65 4.73
N ILE A 14 -3.47 0.86 3.71
CA ILE A 14 -4.11 0.97 2.40
C ILE A 14 -5.61 0.69 2.51
N TYR A 15 -5.98 -0.34 3.25
CA TYR A 15 -7.38 -0.68 3.46
C TYR A 15 -8.14 0.47 4.12
N GLN A 16 -7.58 1.03 5.18
CA GLN A 16 -8.23 2.12 5.91
C GLN A 16 -8.35 3.39 5.07
N LEU A 17 -7.29 3.72 4.31
CA LEU A 17 -7.29 4.89 3.46
C LEU A 17 -8.24 4.76 2.27
N SER A 18 -8.49 3.54 1.83
CA SER A 18 -9.39 3.29 0.70
C SER A 18 -10.85 3.17 1.12
N ASP A 19 -11.16 3.39 2.38
CA ASP A 19 -12.52 3.29 2.88
C ASP A 19 -13.47 4.15 2.03
N GLY A 20 -14.60 3.54 1.62
CA GLY A 20 -15.54 4.22 0.75
C GLY A 20 -15.11 4.32 -0.70
N GLY A 21 -14.07 3.61 -1.11
CA GLY A 21 -13.60 3.60 -2.49
C GLY A 21 -12.67 4.76 -2.83
N HIS A 22 -12.10 5.43 -1.83
CA HIS A 22 -11.18 6.53 -2.06
C HIS A 22 -9.89 6.05 -2.73
N ALA A 23 -9.36 6.88 -3.63
CA ALA A 23 -8.07 6.60 -4.24
C ALA A 23 -6.96 6.72 -3.19
N VAL A 24 -6.03 5.77 -3.20
CA VAL A 24 -4.89 5.74 -2.27
C VAL A 24 -3.61 5.85 -3.07
N ARG A 25 -2.74 6.77 -2.66
CA ARG A 25 -1.44 6.98 -3.30
C ARG A 25 -0.33 6.73 -2.29
N SER A 26 0.90 6.57 -2.81
CA SER A 26 2.05 6.31 -1.94
C SER A 26 2.26 7.43 -0.92
N VAL A 27 1.99 8.69 -1.29
CA VAL A 27 2.12 9.81 -0.35
C VAL A 27 1.13 9.67 0.81
N ASP A 28 -0.06 9.18 0.54
CA ASP A 28 -1.08 8.99 1.59
C ASP A 28 -0.61 7.92 2.58
N VAL A 29 -0.05 6.82 2.07
CA VAL A 29 0.48 5.75 2.92
C VAL A 29 1.66 6.25 3.75
N ALA A 30 2.55 7.02 3.13
CA ALA A 30 3.71 7.59 3.83
C ALA A 30 3.26 8.46 5.00
N GLN A 31 2.27 9.30 4.79
CA GLN A 31 1.75 10.18 5.84
C GLN A 31 1.06 9.37 6.94
N GLU A 32 0.26 8.38 6.55
CA GLU A 32 -0.47 7.56 7.52
C GLU A 32 0.48 6.81 8.45
N LEU A 33 1.57 6.28 7.91
CA LEU A 33 2.52 5.47 8.66
C LEU A 33 3.71 6.27 9.20
N SER A 34 3.81 7.55 8.87
CA SER A 34 4.92 8.43 9.26
C SER A 34 6.27 7.86 8.84
N VAL A 35 6.35 7.40 7.61
CA VAL A 35 7.57 6.82 7.03
C VAL A 35 7.97 7.59 5.78
N ALA A 36 9.22 7.40 5.35
CA ALA A 36 9.73 8.04 4.13
C ALA A 36 9.05 7.47 2.89
N ARG A 37 8.83 8.32 1.88
CA ARG A 37 8.21 7.88 0.62
C ARG A 37 9.02 6.78 -0.05
N ALA A 38 10.37 6.87 0.02
CA ALA A 38 11.21 5.84 -0.56
C ALA A 38 10.94 4.46 0.04
N SER A 39 10.71 4.41 1.35
CA SER A 39 10.36 3.15 2.02
C SER A 39 9.02 2.62 1.55
N VAL A 40 8.04 3.51 1.36
CA VAL A 40 6.73 3.12 0.85
C VAL A 40 6.85 2.53 -0.54
N VAL A 41 7.60 3.20 -1.43
CA VAL A 41 7.77 2.72 -2.81
C VAL A 41 8.36 1.31 -2.84
N LYS A 42 9.40 1.07 -2.03
CA LYS A 42 10.00 -0.27 -1.95
C LYS A 42 8.99 -1.32 -1.49
N MET A 43 8.23 -1.02 -0.44
CA MET A 43 7.25 -1.96 0.07
C MET A 43 6.14 -2.20 -0.94
N LEU A 44 5.67 -1.16 -1.62
CA LEU A 44 4.61 -1.30 -2.61
C LEU A 44 5.05 -2.20 -3.76
N HIS A 45 6.29 -2.06 -4.24
CA HIS A 45 6.81 -2.96 -5.28
C HIS A 45 6.76 -4.41 -4.83
N ARG A 46 7.12 -4.66 -3.58
CA ARG A 46 7.08 -6.01 -3.02
C ARG A 46 5.67 -6.54 -2.93
N LEU A 47 4.73 -5.71 -2.46
CA LEU A 47 3.34 -6.13 -2.33
C LEU A 47 2.70 -6.41 -3.68
N VAL A 48 3.05 -5.64 -4.71
CA VAL A 48 2.60 -5.90 -6.08
C VAL A 48 3.16 -7.24 -6.56
N ALA A 49 4.45 -7.47 -6.34
CA ALA A 49 5.10 -8.73 -6.76
C ALA A 49 4.48 -9.94 -6.08
N ASP A 50 4.01 -9.78 -4.84
CA ASP A 50 3.37 -10.86 -4.08
C ASP A 50 1.88 -11.00 -4.42
N GLY A 51 1.34 -10.15 -5.28
CA GLY A 51 -0.05 -10.23 -5.71
C GLY A 51 -1.05 -9.72 -4.69
N LEU A 52 -0.61 -8.96 -3.69
CA LEU A 52 -1.47 -8.48 -2.62
C LEU A 52 -2.13 -7.14 -2.92
N ILE A 53 -1.52 -6.35 -3.79
CA ILE A 53 -2.07 -5.06 -4.23
C ILE A 53 -1.87 -4.92 -5.73
N GLN A 54 -2.63 -4.00 -6.32
CA GLN A 54 -2.44 -3.55 -7.69
C GLN A 54 -2.16 -2.07 -7.67
N LYS A 55 -1.25 -1.61 -8.52
CA LYS A 55 -0.95 -0.20 -8.67
C LYS A 55 -1.34 0.22 -10.08
N GLU A 56 -2.28 1.13 -10.17
CA GLU A 56 -2.74 1.59 -11.46
C GLU A 56 -1.76 2.55 -12.11
N TYR A 57 -1.93 2.76 -13.40
CA TYR A 57 -1.04 3.57 -14.21
C TYR A 57 -0.81 4.96 -13.62
N TYR A 58 -1.83 5.59 -13.08
CA TYR A 58 -1.74 6.93 -12.50
C TYR A 58 -1.49 6.91 -10.99
N GLY A 59 -1.05 5.79 -10.46
CA GLY A 59 -0.58 5.71 -9.09
C GLY A 59 -1.58 5.30 -8.03
N ASN A 60 -2.84 5.06 -8.40
CA ASN A 60 -3.84 4.59 -7.43
C ASN A 60 -3.54 3.16 -7.00
N ILE A 61 -3.52 2.93 -5.70
CA ILE A 61 -3.21 1.63 -5.10
C ILE A 61 -4.51 0.97 -4.69
N GLN A 62 -4.68 -0.31 -5.06
CA GLN A 62 -5.87 -1.07 -4.71
C GLN A 62 -5.45 -2.42 -4.14
N LEU A 63 -6.20 -2.90 -3.14
CA LEU A 63 -6.04 -4.25 -2.64
C LEU A 63 -6.61 -5.23 -3.67
N THR A 64 -5.92 -6.36 -3.84
CA THR A 64 -6.45 -7.43 -4.70
C THR A 64 -7.56 -8.17 -3.97
N PRO A 65 -8.56 -8.66 -4.71
CA PRO A 65 -9.61 -9.48 -4.08
C PRO A 65 -9.10 -10.81 -3.55
#